data_2eff60880ebaa0c4f3c2aba41fc232ed
#
_entry.id   2eff60880ebaa0c4f3c2aba41fc232ed
#
_cell.length_a   1.000
_cell.length_b   1.000
_cell.length_c   1.000
_cell.angle_alpha   90.00
_cell.angle_beta   90.00
_cell.angle_gamma   90.00
#
_symmetry.space_group_name_H-M   'P 1'
#
loop_
_entity.id
_entity.type
_entity.pdbx_description
1 polymer ?
#
loop_
_entity_poly.entity_id
_entity_poly.type
_entity_poly.pdbx_seq_one_letter_code
_entity_poly.pdbx_strand_id
1 'polypeptide(L)'
;MHRRMLTAAVAACLVMSQAVKASAEEKMILYTSMKESLIGSIYEAFKKKHPDITIDYQSAGAGKLMAKIATERQAGKVLADVLWTSEVPDFYNLKSEGMLEKYTPSNFDELINPFDDYDGSFTAARLGTLGIVYNTRFIKEAPTKWEDVFGKDYKGAFGVANPALSGTSYMSIALLIKQFGWEFVDKLAANKTKIGKGSGQVIDDTASGELVACIGVDYITLNKIKKGAKLGYAFAPEVIVVPSPVAIIKGADNLSAAQKFVDFLLTKEAQEIIASEGTLPVRNDVKLHPDLPISSAEEAVKRSIKIDYDALKDQKETTIKRFSDTLQGKK
;
A
#
# COMPACT_ATOMS: atom_id res chain seq x y z
N MET A 1 29.89 90.20 -14.55
CA MET A 1 28.88 89.63 -13.61
C MET A 1 27.96 88.70 -14.33
N HIS A 2 28.26 87.39 -14.33
CA HIS A 2 27.35 86.37 -14.89
C HIS A 2 27.35 85.17 -13.97
N ARG A 3 26.24 84.97 -13.27
CA ARG A 3 25.96 83.77 -12.45
C ARG A 3 25.53 82.66 -13.42
N ARG A 4 26.26 81.58 -13.45
CA ARG A 4 25.83 80.31 -14.08
C ARG A 4 25.26 79.41 -12.99
N MET A 5 23.95 79.09 -13.07
CA MET A 5 23.31 78.04 -12.30
C MET A 5 23.62 76.68 -12.88
N LEU A 6 24.22 75.82 -12.08
CA LEU A 6 24.32 74.37 -12.38
C LEU A 6 23.07 73.69 -11.83
N THR A 7 22.28 73.10 -12.73
CA THR A 7 21.18 72.21 -12.41
C THR A 7 21.74 70.77 -12.28
N ALA A 8 21.76 70.21 -11.08
CA ALA A 8 22.11 68.81 -10.85
C ALA A 8 20.85 67.94 -11.04
N ALA A 9 20.86 67.07 -12.05
CA ALA A 9 19.85 66.03 -12.24
C ALA A 9 20.16 64.84 -11.35
N VAL A 10 19.34 64.58 -10.33
CA VAL A 10 19.40 63.34 -9.52
C VAL A 10 18.61 62.24 -10.25
N ALA A 11 19.33 61.31 -10.86
CA ALA A 11 18.71 60.08 -11.40
C ALA A 11 18.42 59.11 -10.24
N ALA A 12 17.19 58.98 -9.87
CA ALA A 12 16.74 57.97 -8.92
C ALA A 12 16.64 56.60 -9.61
N CYS A 13 17.64 55.73 -9.41
CA CYS A 13 17.59 54.31 -9.76
C CYS A 13 16.59 53.63 -8.80
N LEU A 14 15.37 53.35 -9.22
CA LEU A 14 14.47 52.41 -8.60
C LEU A 14 14.96 51.00 -8.88
N VAL A 15 15.68 50.44 -7.90
CA VAL A 15 15.99 49.00 -7.86
C VAL A 15 14.72 48.32 -7.40
N MET A 16 13.94 47.77 -8.35
CA MET A 16 12.87 46.81 -8.02
C MET A 16 13.56 45.54 -7.51
N SER A 17 13.71 45.41 -6.21
CA SER A 17 13.99 44.14 -5.57
C SER A 17 12.76 43.26 -5.71
N GLN A 18 12.77 42.35 -6.71
CA GLN A 18 11.87 41.21 -6.70
C GLN A 18 12.28 40.36 -5.49
N ALA A 19 11.52 40.51 -4.40
CA ALA A 19 11.57 39.58 -3.31
C ALA A 19 11.10 38.23 -3.84
N VAL A 20 12.05 37.37 -4.20
CA VAL A 20 11.77 35.94 -4.34
C VAL A 20 11.23 35.50 -2.98
N LYS A 21 9.91 35.35 -2.88
CA LYS A 21 9.32 34.67 -1.72
C LYS A 21 9.94 33.27 -1.74
N ALA A 22 10.93 33.04 -0.88
CA ALA A 22 11.31 31.70 -0.51
C ALA A 22 10.03 31.06 0.08
N SER A 23 9.41 30.17 -0.70
CA SER A 23 8.33 29.33 -0.20
C SER A 23 8.89 28.59 1.01
N ALA A 24 8.28 28.77 2.18
CA ALA A 24 8.67 27.97 3.33
C ALA A 24 8.51 26.49 2.95
N GLU A 25 9.52 25.69 3.25
CA GLU A 25 9.47 24.24 2.98
C GLU A 25 8.28 23.64 3.74
N GLU A 26 7.29 23.11 2.99
CA GLU A 26 6.14 22.41 3.57
C GLU A 26 6.58 20.99 3.95
N LYS A 27 6.26 20.54 5.15
CA LYS A 27 6.62 19.20 5.63
C LYS A 27 5.35 18.37 5.85
N MET A 28 5.09 17.40 4.97
CA MET A 28 3.97 16.47 5.07
C MET A 28 4.38 15.17 5.79
N ILE A 29 3.53 14.64 6.66
CA ILE A 29 3.73 13.37 7.35
C ILE A 29 2.85 12.28 6.70
N LEU A 30 3.49 11.22 6.20
CA LEU A 30 2.83 10.08 5.58
C LEU A 30 3.00 8.81 6.43
N TYR A 31 1.88 8.20 6.85
CA TYR A 31 1.89 6.83 7.38
C TYR A 31 1.55 5.85 6.28
N THR A 32 2.43 4.88 6.05
CA THR A 32 2.25 3.95 4.94
C THR A 32 2.66 2.52 5.27
N SER A 33 1.94 1.55 4.73
CA SER A 33 2.36 0.15 4.77
C SER A 33 3.19 -0.27 3.53
N MET A 34 3.42 0.65 2.60
CA MET A 34 4.29 0.41 1.45
C MET A 34 5.74 0.28 1.91
N LYS A 35 6.49 -0.62 1.26
CA LYS A 35 7.91 -0.80 1.55
C LYS A 35 8.74 0.28 0.90
N GLU A 36 9.96 0.45 1.43
CA GLU A 36 10.94 1.46 1.00
C GLU A 36 11.16 1.47 -0.51
N SER A 37 11.20 0.29 -1.15
CA SER A 37 11.37 0.19 -2.60
C SER A 37 10.29 0.95 -3.39
N LEU A 38 9.03 0.89 -2.93
CA LEU A 38 7.91 1.56 -3.60
C LEU A 38 7.79 3.02 -3.16
N ILE A 39 7.76 3.27 -1.83
CA ILE A 39 7.52 4.64 -1.35
C ILE A 39 8.70 5.56 -1.67
N GLY A 40 9.94 5.05 -1.65
CA GLY A 40 11.13 5.81 -2.02
C GLY A 40 11.08 6.26 -3.48
N SER A 41 10.75 5.36 -4.41
CA SER A 41 10.61 5.69 -5.84
C SER A 41 9.52 6.75 -6.09
N ILE A 42 8.38 6.65 -5.39
CA ILE A 42 7.29 7.64 -5.45
C ILE A 42 7.74 8.99 -4.88
N TYR A 43 8.42 8.98 -3.73
CA TYR A 43 8.89 10.21 -3.10
C TYR A 43 9.91 10.96 -3.97
N GLU A 44 10.88 10.26 -4.53
CA GLU A 44 11.87 10.88 -5.43
C GLU A 44 11.22 11.54 -6.66
N ALA A 45 10.21 10.92 -7.23
CA ALA A 45 9.47 11.49 -8.36
C ALA A 45 8.60 12.68 -7.93
N PHE A 46 7.92 12.59 -6.77
CA PHE A 46 7.15 13.67 -6.19
C PHE A 46 8.02 14.90 -5.90
N LYS A 47 9.18 14.72 -5.25
CA LYS A 47 10.11 15.80 -4.89
C LYS A 47 10.63 16.56 -6.11
N LYS A 48 10.77 15.90 -7.27
CA LYS A 48 11.16 16.58 -8.52
C LYS A 48 10.10 17.57 -9.00
N LYS A 49 8.81 17.27 -8.78
CA LYS A 49 7.68 18.14 -9.17
C LYS A 49 7.33 19.18 -8.12
N HIS A 50 7.54 18.83 -6.86
CA HIS A 50 7.23 19.66 -5.69
C HIS A 50 8.46 19.80 -4.81
N PRO A 51 9.50 20.53 -5.28
CA PRO A 51 10.78 20.66 -4.55
C PRO A 51 10.66 21.40 -3.22
N ASP A 52 9.58 22.15 -3.03
CA ASP A 52 9.20 22.87 -1.82
C ASP A 52 8.50 21.99 -0.77
N ILE A 53 8.13 20.72 -1.10
CA ILE A 53 7.46 19.81 -0.18
C ILE A 53 8.40 18.67 0.20
N THR A 54 8.60 18.48 1.51
CA THR A 54 9.31 17.32 2.05
C THR A 54 8.32 16.35 2.69
N ILE A 55 8.45 15.06 2.37
CA ILE A 55 7.65 14.00 2.97
C ILE A 55 8.46 13.30 4.05
N ASP A 56 7.96 13.36 5.28
CA ASP A 56 8.43 12.51 6.39
C ASP A 56 7.53 11.27 6.44
N TYR A 57 8.00 10.13 5.94
CA TYR A 57 7.17 8.94 5.89
C TYR A 57 7.59 7.88 6.91
N GLN A 58 6.59 7.28 7.55
CA GLN A 58 6.76 6.14 8.43
C GLN A 58 6.21 4.88 7.76
N SER A 59 7.10 3.95 7.38
CA SER A 59 6.72 2.66 6.82
C SER A 59 6.61 1.60 7.91
N ALA A 60 5.41 1.04 8.11
CA ALA A 60 5.15 -0.05 9.05
C ALA A 60 3.95 -0.90 8.59
N GLY A 61 3.73 -2.07 9.21
CA GLY A 61 2.52 -2.85 8.96
C GLY A 61 1.26 -2.09 9.38
N ALA A 62 0.14 -2.27 8.65
CA ALA A 62 -1.10 -1.51 8.88
C ALA A 62 -1.57 -1.57 10.33
N GLY A 63 -1.58 -2.75 10.96
CA GLY A 63 -1.99 -2.87 12.37
C GLY A 63 -1.13 -2.04 13.34
N LYS A 64 0.18 -1.89 13.07
CA LYS A 64 1.06 -1.03 13.88
C LYS A 64 0.75 0.45 13.66
N LEU A 65 0.46 0.84 12.43
CA LEU A 65 0.09 2.22 12.10
C LEU A 65 -1.25 2.59 12.73
N MET A 66 -2.22 1.67 12.71
CA MET A 66 -3.53 1.90 13.36
C MET A 66 -3.40 2.02 14.88
N ALA A 67 -2.58 1.20 15.53
CA ALA A 67 -2.28 1.33 16.96
C ALA A 67 -1.62 2.68 17.29
N LYS A 68 -0.72 3.16 16.42
CA LYS A 68 -0.10 4.49 16.55
C LYS A 68 -1.14 5.60 16.41
N ILE A 69 -1.98 5.56 15.38
CA ILE A 69 -3.07 6.52 15.17
C ILE A 69 -4.01 6.56 16.38
N ALA A 70 -4.38 5.39 16.93
CA ALA A 70 -5.22 5.31 18.12
C ALA A 70 -4.57 5.98 19.35
N THR A 71 -3.26 5.77 19.55
CA THR A 71 -2.50 6.41 20.64
C THR A 71 -2.41 7.92 20.46
N GLU A 72 -2.13 8.40 19.26
CA GLU A 72 -2.05 9.82 18.93
C GLU A 72 -3.42 10.51 19.09
N ARG A 73 -4.49 9.83 18.68
CA ARG A 73 -5.86 10.31 18.89
C ARG A 73 -6.19 10.46 20.38
N GLN A 74 -5.79 9.51 21.24
CA GLN A 74 -5.95 9.62 22.69
C GLN A 74 -5.16 10.80 23.26
N ALA A 75 -4.03 11.15 22.66
CA ALA A 75 -3.25 12.33 23.00
C ALA A 75 -3.81 13.65 22.42
N GLY A 76 -4.93 13.58 21.69
CA GLY A 76 -5.66 14.73 21.17
C GLY A 76 -5.45 15.05 19.69
N LYS A 77 -4.47 14.44 19.01
CA LYS A 77 -4.19 14.73 17.60
C LYS A 77 -3.45 13.58 16.90
N VAL A 78 -3.92 13.22 15.71
CA VAL A 78 -3.17 12.36 14.78
C VAL A 78 -2.12 13.21 14.07
N LEU A 79 -0.88 12.72 14.01
CA LEU A 79 0.25 13.45 13.43
C LEU A 79 0.37 13.28 11.92
N ALA A 80 -0.19 12.19 11.37
CA ALA A 80 -0.16 11.96 9.92
C ALA A 80 -1.07 12.95 9.19
N ASP A 81 -0.58 13.49 8.07
CA ASP A 81 -1.40 14.22 7.10
C ASP A 81 -2.08 13.25 6.13
N VAL A 82 -1.35 12.18 5.73
CA VAL A 82 -1.83 11.15 4.79
C VAL A 82 -1.63 9.77 5.36
N LEU A 83 -2.63 8.90 5.15
CA LEU A 83 -2.56 7.46 5.39
C LEU A 83 -2.66 6.71 4.07
N TRP A 84 -1.69 5.81 3.78
CA TRP A 84 -1.71 4.92 2.62
C TRP A 84 -1.34 3.51 3.02
N THR A 85 -2.33 2.62 3.16
CA THR A 85 -2.10 1.24 3.58
C THR A 85 -2.81 0.23 2.67
N SER A 86 -2.64 -1.07 2.94
CA SER A 86 -3.28 -2.16 2.20
C SER A 86 -4.33 -2.87 3.06
N GLU A 87 -5.06 -2.14 3.89
CA GLU A 87 -6.11 -2.70 4.74
C GLU A 87 -7.37 -1.83 4.69
N VAL A 88 -8.25 -2.15 3.76
CA VAL A 88 -9.45 -1.38 3.45
C VAL A 88 -10.41 -1.20 4.65
N PRO A 89 -10.68 -2.23 5.50
CA PRO A 89 -11.56 -2.10 6.65
C PRO A 89 -11.20 -0.95 7.60
N ASP A 90 -9.91 -0.65 7.76
CA ASP A 90 -9.46 0.45 8.62
C ASP A 90 -9.94 1.81 8.10
N PHE A 91 -9.99 1.99 6.77
CA PHE A 91 -10.48 3.24 6.17
C PHE A 91 -11.98 3.40 6.36
N TYR A 92 -12.75 2.32 6.28
CA TYR A 92 -14.19 2.35 6.60
C TYR A 92 -14.44 2.72 8.07
N ASN A 93 -13.62 2.21 9.00
CA ASN A 93 -13.69 2.61 10.41
C ASN A 93 -13.37 4.10 10.58
N LEU A 94 -12.25 4.57 10.04
CA LEU A 94 -11.86 5.98 10.11
C LEU A 94 -12.90 6.90 9.43
N LYS A 95 -13.49 6.48 8.31
CA LYS A 95 -14.59 7.18 7.63
C LYS A 95 -15.81 7.30 8.54
N SER A 96 -16.25 6.19 9.15
CA SER A 96 -17.42 6.18 10.06
C SER A 96 -17.21 7.02 11.32
N GLU A 97 -15.97 7.17 11.76
CA GLU A 97 -15.56 8.01 12.89
C GLU A 97 -15.32 9.48 12.50
N GLY A 98 -15.51 9.83 11.22
CA GLY A 98 -15.33 11.19 10.71
C GLY A 98 -13.87 11.68 10.74
N MET A 99 -12.91 10.76 10.69
CA MET A 99 -11.47 11.04 10.79
C MET A 99 -10.78 11.29 9.45
N LEU A 100 -11.50 11.19 8.34
CA LEU A 100 -10.96 11.41 7.00
C LEU A 100 -11.46 12.72 6.42
N GLU A 101 -10.57 13.46 5.76
CA GLU A 101 -10.90 14.64 4.98
C GLU A 101 -11.51 14.23 3.65
N LYS A 102 -12.58 14.90 3.23
CA LYS A 102 -13.17 14.65 1.91
C LYS A 102 -12.39 15.40 0.83
N TYR A 103 -11.82 14.64 -0.07
CA TYR A 103 -11.07 15.18 -1.19
C TYR A 103 -11.26 14.30 -2.44
N THR A 104 -11.68 14.88 -3.54
CA THR A 104 -11.73 14.22 -4.84
C THR A 104 -10.50 14.61 -5.64
N PRO A 105 -9.60 13.68 -5.95
CA PRO A 105 -8.42 13.95 -6.77
C PRO A 105 -8.79 14.47 -8.16
N SER A 106 -7.95 15.31 -8.71
CA SER A 106 -8.21 15.98 -10.00
C SER A 106 -8.36 15.03 -11.19
N ASN A 107 -7.81 13.83 -11.11
CA ASN A 107 -7.83 12.79 -12.14
C ASN A 107 -8.65 11.56 -11.75
N PHE A 108 -9.60 11.72 -10.83
CA PHE A 108 -10.40 10.58 -10.29
C PHE A 108 -11.15 9.80 -11.38
N ASP A 109 -11.71 10.48 -12.39
CA ASP A 109 -12.48 9.86 -13.47
C ASP A 109 -11.65 8.95 -14.39
N GLU A 110 -10.31 9.03 -14.30
CA GLU A 110 -9.38 8.19 -15.06
C GLU A 110 -8.98 6.90 -14.33
N LEU A 111 -9.51 6.70 -13.11
CA LEU A 111 -9.09 5.62 -12.22
C LEU A 111 -10.04 4.41 -12.28
N ILE A 112 -9.46 3.24 -12.07
CA ILE A 112 -10.21 2.05 -11.68
C ILE A 112 -10.55 2.22 -10.20
N ASN A 113 -11.79 2.58 -9.90
CA ASN A 113 -12.24 2.67 -8.52
C ASN A 113 -12.92 1.36 -8.09
N PRO A 114 -12.36 0.61 -7.13
CA PRO A 114 -12.94 -0.63 -6.63
C PRO A 114 -13.99 -0.42 -5.52
N PHE A 115 -14.34 0.82 -5.19
CA PHE A 115 -15.27 1.16 -4.10
C PHE A 115 -16.58 1.69 -4.65
N ASP A 116 -17.67 0.96 -4.43
CA ASP A 116 -19.01 1.33 -4.92
C ASP A 116 -19.61 2.54 -4.18
N ASP A 117 -19.15 2.81 -2.95
CA ASP A 117 -19.66 3.86 -2.05
C ASP A 117 -18.71 5.07 -1.94
N TYR A 118 -17.99 5.37 -3.02
CA TYR A 118 -17.07 6.51 -3.04
C TYR A 118 -17.77 7.84 -2.69
N ASP A 119 -17.22 8.55 -1.70
CA ASP A 119 -17.74 9.83 -1.23
C ASP A 119 -16.64 10.91 -1.01
N GLY A 120 -15.44 10.65 -1.54
CA GLY A 120 -14.28 11.52 -1.38
C GLY A 120 -13.43 11.23 -0.13
N SER A 121 -13.84 10.33 0.76
CA SER A 121 -13.09 10.05 2.00
C SER A 121 -11.77 9.32 1.73
N PHE A 122 -11.72 8.41 0.77
CA PHE A 122 -10.50 7.70 0.34
C PHE A 122 -10.67 7.11 -1.05
N THR A 123 -9.57 6.82 -1.72
CA THR A 123 -9.55 6.11 -3.01
C THR A 123 -8.43 5.09 -3.04
N ALA A 124 -8.50 4.11 -3.95
CA ALA A 124 -7.39 3.20 -4.16
C ALA A 124 -6.24 3.91 -4.87
N ALA A 125 -5.01 3.72 -4.41
CA ALA A 125 -3.80 4.23 -5.06
C ALA A 125 -3.00 3.15 -5.79
N ARG A 126 -3.27 1.89 -5.51
CA ARG A 126 -2.82 0.72 -6.26
C ARG A 126 -3.72 -0.48 -5.95
N LEU A 127 -3.63 -1.52 -6.77
CA LEU A 127 -4.30 -2.79 -6.55
C LEU A 127 -3.22 -3.86 -6.29
N GLY A 128 -2.92 -4.11 -5.00
CA GLY A 128 -1.97 -5.14 -4.63
C GLY A 128 -2.51 -6.53 -4.94
N THR A 129 -1.67 -7.41 -5.48
CA THR A 129 -2.02 -8.82 -5.65
C THR A 129 -1.29 -9.69 -4.64
N LEU A 130 -1.96 -10.74 -4.19
CA LEU A 130 -1.35 -11.78 -3.39
C LEU A 130 -1.47 -13.12 -4.11
N GLY A 131 -0.37 -13.85 -4.09
CA GLY A 131 -0.26 -15.17 -4.68
C GLY A 131 0.59 -16.10 -3.83
N ILE A 132 0.87 -17.27 -4.38
CA ILE A 132 1.78 -18.23 -3.77
C ILE A 132 3.20 -17.90 -4.24
N VAL A 133 4.03 -17.45 -3.31
CA VAL A 133 5.47 -17.28 -3.52
C VAL A 133 6.16 -18.57 -3.12
N TYR A 134 6.99 -19.11 -3.98
CA TYR A 134 7.68 -20.37 -3.72
C TYR A 134 9.17 -20.31 -4.08
N ASN A 135 9.98 -21.07 -3.38
CA ASN A 135 11.41 -21.15 -3.66
C ASN A 135 11.67 -22.18 -4.75
N THR A 136 12.16 -21.73 -5.92
CA THR A 136 12.38 -22.57 -7.13
C THR A 136 13.51 -23.58 -6.97
N ARG A 137 14.30 -23.51 -5.88
CA ARG A 137 15.27 -24.58 -5.54
C ARG A 137 14.58 -25.83 -5.03
N PHE A 138 13.45 -25.71 -4.34
CA PHE A 138 12.70 -26.79 -3.71
C PHE A 138 11.45 -27.18 -4.49
N ILE A 139 10.66 -26.20 -4.91
CA ILE A 139 9.43 -26.42 -5.67
C ILE A 139 9.73 -26.21 -7.15
N LYS A 140 9.66 -27.31 -7.95
CA LYS A 140 10.02 -27.30 -9.36
C LYS A 140 8.83 -26.99 -10.27
N GLU A 141 7.64 -27.38 -9.85
CA GLU A 141 6.39 -27.09 -10.55
C GLU A 141 5.64 -26.00 -9.80
N ALA A 142 5.29 -24.92 -10.49
CA ALA A 142 4.55 -23.82 -9.90
C ALA A 142 3.20 -24.31 -9.35
N PRO A 143 2.81 -23.92 -8.12
CA PRO A 143 1.47 -24.21 -7.62
C PRO A 143 0.43 -23.51 -8.51
N THR A 144 -0.67 -24.21 -8.78
CA THR A 144 -1.73 -23.79 -9.70
C THR A 144 -3.03 -23.43 -9.00
N LYS A 145 -3.18 -23.82 -7.75
CA LYS A 145 -4.35 -23.55 -6.89
C LYS A 145 -3.93 -23.41 -5.44
N TRP A 146 -4.79 -22.80 -4.63
CA TRP A 146 -4.50 -22.56 -3.21
C TRP A 146 -4.30 -23.85 -2.40
N GLU A 147 -4.99 -24.94 -2.77
CA GLU A 147 -4.88 -26.22 -2.05
C GLU A 147 -3.55 -26.92 -2.29
N ASP A 148 -2.78 -26.58 -3.30
CA ASP A 148 -1.47 -27.19 -3.56
C ASP A 148 -0.52 -26.98 -2.39
N VAL A 149 -0.69 -25.89 -1.60
CA VAL A 149 0.15 -25.62 -0.41
C VAL A 149 -0.06 -26.60 0.75
N PHE A 150 -1.04 -27.49 0.67
CA PHE A 150 -1.26 -28.57 1.64
C PHE A 150 -0.53 -29.86 1.28
N GLY A 151 0.19 -29.90 0.17
CA GLY A 151 1.01 -31.01 -0.25
C GLY A 151 2.18 -31.31 0.72
N LYS A 152 2.71 -32.51 0.64
CA LYS A 152 3.78 -32.99 1.54
C LYS A 152 5.01 -32.08 1.56
N ASP A 153 5.33 -31.45 0.44
CA ASP A 153 6.52 -30.61 0.26
C ASP A 153 6.40 -29.26 0.98
N TYR A 154 5.20 -28.86 1.34
CA TYR A 154 4.93 -27.62 2.06
C TYR A 154 4.73 -27.81 3.57
N LYS A 155 4.63 -29.06 4.04
CA LYS A 155 4.28 -29.35 5.43
C LYS A 155 5.34 -28.84 6.41
N GLY A 156 4.94 -27.91 7.28
CA GLY A 156 5.82 -27.25 8.24
C GLY A 156 6.77 -26.20 7.64
N ALA A 157 6.67 -25.96 6.32
CA ALA A 157 7.53 -25.05 5.57
C ALA A 157 6.75 -24.05 4.69
N PHE A 158 5.43 -23.95 4.87
CA PHE A 158 4.59 -22.90 4.30
C PHE A 158 4.41 -21.78 5.32
N GLY A 159 4.44 -20.52 4.85
CA GLY A 159 4.36 -19.34 5.70
C GLY A 159 3.19 -18.41 5.36
N VAL A 160 2.63 -17.78 6.38
CA VAL A 160 1.69 -16.65 6.26
C VAL A 160 2.15 -15.54 7.19
N ALA A 161 1.94 -14.28 6.81
CA ALA A 161 2.19 -13.18 7.73
C ALA A 161 1.11 -13.13 8.83
N ASN A 162 1.46 -12.55 9.98
CA ASN A 162 0.49 -12.36 11.07
C ASN A 162 -0.60 -11.36 10.65
N PRO A 163 -1.87 -11.76 10.58
CA PRO A 163 -2.96 -10.89 10.14
C PRO A 163 -3.23 -9.72 11.12
N ALA A 164 -2.83 -9.83 12.38
CA ALA A 164 -2.92 -8.72 13.34
C ALA A 164 -1.90 -7.60 13.06
N LEU A 165 -0.83 -7.87 12.30
CA LEU A 165 0.27 -6.94 12.05
C LEU A 165 0.37 -6.50 10.58
N SER A 166 -0.22 -7.27 9.67
CA SER A 166 -0.13 -7.09 8.22
C SER A 166 -1.52 -7.02 7.60
N GLY A 167 -1.90 -5.86 7.08
CA GLY A 167 -3.19 -5.65 6.42
C GLY A 167 -3.39 -6.57 5.22
N THR A 168 -2.37 -6.74 4.38
CA THR A 168 -2.43 -7.69 3.25
C THR A 168 -2.66 -9.13 3.72
N SER A 169 -2.10 -9.51 4.87
CA SER A 169 -2.33 -10.84 5.44
C SER A 169 -3.76 -10.98 5.94
N TYR A 170 -4.28 -9.99 6.69
CA TYR A 170 -5.70 -10.02 7.10
C TYR A 170 -6.62 -10.15 5.88
N MET A 171 -6.43 -9.30 4.88
CA MET A 171 -7.24 -9.35 3.66
C MET A 171 -7.16 -10.70 2.96
N SER A 172 -5.96 -11.27 2.79
CA SER A 172 -5.80 -12.56 2.12
C SER A 172 -6.46 -13.71 2.89
N ILE A 173 -6.28 -13.77 4.21
CA ILE A 173 -6.87 -14.81 5.05
C ILE A 173 -8.40 -14.68 5.06
N ALA A 174 -8.94 -13.49 5.21
CA ALA A 174 -10.38 -13.26 5.21
C ALA A 174 -11.02 -13.65 3.85
N LEU A 175 -10.36 -13.33 2.73
CA LEU A 175 -10.84 -13.70 1.40
C LEU A 175 -10.74 -15.20 1.14
N LEU A 176 -9.67 -15.87 1.60
CA LEU A 176 -9.54 -17.32 1.51
C LEU A 176 -10.59 -18.04 2.39
N ILE A 177 -10.89 -17.51 3.57
CA ILE A 177 -11.99 -18.01 4.41
C ILE A 177 -13.34 -17.81 3.70
N LYS A 178 -13.58 -16.67 3.08
CA LYS A 178 -14.80 -16.43 2.30
C LYS A 178 -14.94 -17.43 1.16
N GLN A 179 -13.87 -17.72 0.46
CA GLN A 179 -13.86 -18.61 -0.72
C GLN A 179 -13.95 -20.09 -0.34
N PHE A 180 -13.20 -20.52 0.67
CA PHE A 180 -12.98 -21.94 0.98
C PHE A 180 -13.48 -22.34 2.37
N GLY A 181 -14.08 -21.41 3.13
CA GLY A 181 -14.51 -21.66 4.51
C GLY A 181 -13.36 -21.75 5.52
N TRP A 182 -13.71 -21.92 6.78
CA TRP A 182 -12.75 -22.10 7.87
C TRP A 182 -11.94 -23.40 7.77
N GLU A 183 -12.43 -24.38 7.01
CA GLU A 183 -11.69 -25.62 6.72
C GLU A 183 -10.34 -25.34 6.05
N PHE A 184 -10.22 -24.25 5.30
CA PHE A 184 -8.93 -23.82 4.74
C PHE A 184 -7.93 -23.50 5.84
N VAL A 185 -8.36 -22.81 6.89
CA VAL A 185 -7.51 -22.48 8.05
C VAL A 185 -7.18 -23.71 8.87
N ASP A 186 -8.14 -24.64 9.02
CA ASP A 186 -7.88 -25.93 9.68
C ASP A 186 -6.80 -26.74 8.93
N LYS A 187 -6.84 -26.74 7.60
CA LYS A 187 -5.81 -27.36 6.75
C LYS A 187 -4.45 -26.65 6.90
N LEU A 188 -4.43 -25.30 6.99
CA LEU A 188 -3.19 -24.57 7.29
C LEU A 188 -2.59 -24.99 8.63
N ALA A 189 -3.42 -25.14 9.66
CA ALA A 189 -2.98 -25.62 10.98
C ALA A 189 -2.46 -27.06 10.92
N ALA A 190 -3.19 -27.97 10.27
CA ALA A 190 -2.76 -29.39 10.08
C ALA A 190 -1.45 -29.49 9.28
N ASN A 191 -1.23 -28.55 8.34
CA ASN A 191 -0.01 -28.41 7.56
C ASN A 191 1.15 -27.78 8.36
N LYS A 192 0.95 -27.42 9.64
CA LYS A 192 1.93 -26.75 10.49
C LYS A 192 2.46 -25.44 9.89
N THR A 193 1.57 -24.66 9.30
CA THR A 193 1.89 -23.37 8.70
C THR A 193 2.57 -22.44 9.70
N LYS A 194 3.61 -21.75 9.27
CA LYS A 194 4.37 -20.79 10.08
C LYS A 194 3.75 -19.41 10.00
N ILE A 195 3.73 -18.68 11.13
CA ILE A 195 3.29 -17.29 11.18
C ILE A 195 4.51 -16.39 11.32
N GLY A 196 4.76 -15.54 10.31
CA GLY A 196 5.80 -14.51 10.35
C GLY A 196 5.26 -13.15 10.79
N LYS A 197 6.16 -12.23 11.16
CA LYS A 197 5.79 -10.88 11.65
C LYS A 197 5.11 -9.99 10.59
N GLY A 198 5.35 -10.26 9.30
CA GLY A 198 4.80 -9.48 8.20
C GLY A 198 5.14 -10.04 6.83
N SER A 199 4.49 -9.54 5.79
CA SER A 199 4.62 -10.07 4.41
C SER A 199 6.06 -10.03 3.89
N GLY A 200 6.84 -9.00 4.23
CA GLY A 200 8.26 -8.94 3.85
C GLY A 200 9.07 -10.07 4.45
N GLN A 201 8.86 -10.39 5.74
CA GLN A 201 9.61 -11.46 6.42
C GLN A 201 9.31 -12.83 5.81
N VAL A 202 8.04 -13.22 5.63
CA VAL A 202 7.75 -14.55 5.08
C VAL A 202 8.27 -14.72 3.66
N ILE A 203 8.37 -13.63 2.87
CA ILE A 203 9.01 -13.65 1.56
C ILE A 203 10.54 -13.79 1.71
N ASP A 204 11.16 -13.13 2.71
CA ASP A 204 12.60 -13.27 3.03
C ASP A 204 12.93 -14.70 3.44
N ASP A 205 12.13 -15.28 4.33
CA ASP A 205 12.28 -16.66 4.82
C ASP A 205 12.10 -17.66 3.66
N THR A 206 11.19 -17.36 2.70
CA THR A 206 11.06 -18.16 1.49
C THR A 206 12.28 -18.00 0.57
N ALA A 207 12.81 -16.79 0.40
CA ALA A 207 13.99 -16.54 -0.43
C ALA A 207 15.25 -17.22 0.15
N SER A 208 15.44 -17.21 1.45
CA SER A 208 16.54 -17.90 2.14
C SER A 208 16.43 -19.42 2.07
N GLY A 209 15.20 -19.95 2.05
CA GLY A 209 14.88 -21.39 2.08
C GLY A 209 14.52 -21.90 3.47
N GLU A 210 14.29 -21.03 4.44
CA GLU A 210 13.68 -21.37 5.72
C GLU A 210 12.22 -21.81 5.53
N LEU A 211 11.52 -21.17 4.57
CA LEU A 211 10.25 -21.62 4.06
C LEU A 211 10.40 -22.10 2.60
N VAL A 212 9.57 -23.05 2.20
CA VAL A 212 9.49 -23.47 0.79
C VAL A 212 8.52 -22.60 0.00
N ALA A 213 7.49 -22.06 0.65
CA ALA A 213 6.54 -21.14 0.05
C ALA A 213 5.81 -20.31 1.12
N CYS A 214 5.15 -19.24 0.65
CA CYS A 214 4.32 -18.38 1.51
C CYS A 214 3.20 -17.71 0.70
N ILE A 215 2.21 -17.15 1.40
CA ILE A 215 1.35 -16.13 0.79
C ILE A 215 2.18 -14.84 0.70
N GLY A 216 2.45 -14.40 -0.52
CA GLY A 216 3.32 -13.25 -0.77
C GLY A 216 2.67 -12.14 -1.56
N VAL A 217 3.21 -10.95 -1.38
CA VAL A 217 2.78 -9.71 -2.04
C VAL A 217 3.60 -9.50 -3.31
N ASP A 218 2.95 -9.09 -4.36
CA ASP A 218 3.48 -8.85 -5.71
C ASP A 218 4.83 -8.11 -5.75
N TYR A 219 4.84 -6.81 -5.56
CA TYR A 219 6.04 -5.97 -5.71
C TYR A 219 7.19 -6.36 -4.78
N ILE A 220 6.89 -6.86 -3.57
CA ILE A 220 7.93 -7.33 -2.64
C ILE A 220 8.63 -8.55 -3.24
N THR A 221 7.84 -9.48 -3.79
CA THR A 221 8.34 -10.70 -4.42
C THR A 221 9.13 -10.39 -5.68
N LEU A 222 8.56 -9.60 -6.60
CA LEU A 222 9.20 -9.27 -7.87
C LEU A 222 10.49 -8.47 -7.68
N ASN A 223 10.54 -7.55 -6.72
CA ASN A 223 11.77 -6.87 -6.36
C ASN A 223 12.88 -7.82 -5.87
N LYS A 224 12.52 -8.89 -5.13
CA LYS A 224 13.51 -9.89 -4.73
C LYS A 224 13.95 -10.77 -5.88
N ILE A 225 13.04 -11.16 -6.76
CA ILE A 225 13.38 -11.89 -8.01
C ILE A 225 14.34 -11.06 -8.86
N LYS A 226 14.05 -9.77 -9.07
CA LYS A 226 14.93 -8.83 -9.78
C LYS A 226 16.32 -8.73 -9.15
N LYS A 227 16.44 -8.88 -7.82
CA LYS A 227 17.72 -8.93 -7.08
C LYS A 227 18.37 -10.30 -7.06
N GLY A 228 17.84 -11.28 -7.82
CA GLY A 228 18.44 -12.61 -8.00
C GLY A 228 17.94 -13.69 -7.03
N ALA A 229 16.91 -13.41 -6.21
CA ALA A 229 16.31 -14.42 -5.36
C ALA A 229 15.69 -15.55 -6.20
N LYS A 230 15.87 -16.79 -5.77
CA LYS A 230 15.34 -17.98 -6.45
C LYS A 230 13.89 -18.21 -6.05
N LEU A 231 13.04 -17.27 -6.42
CA LEU A 231 11.60 -17.29 -6.14
C LEU A 231 10.81 -17.40 -7.44
N GLY A 232 9.63 -18.04 -7.35
CA GLY A 232 8.55 -17.97 -8.30
C GLY A 232 7.34 -17.30 -7.66
N TYR A 233 6.48 -16.73 -8.49
CA TYR A 233 5.23 -16.10 -8.09
C TYR A 233 4.09 -16.64 -8.93
N ALA A 234 3.11 -17.27 -8.30
CA ALA A 234 2.01 -17.94 -8.97
C ALA A 234 0.65 -17.45 -8.44
N PHE A 235 -0.32 -17.37 -9.37
CA PHE A 235 -1.72 -17.13 -9.01
C PHE A 235 -2.53 -18.42 -9.12
N ALA A 236 -3.39 -18.63 -8.14
CA ALA A 236 -4.52 -19.55 -8.26
C ALA A 236 -5.60 -18.97 -9.21
N PRO A 237 -6.58 -19.76 -9.66
CA PRO A 237 -7.71 -19.25 -10.43
C PRO A 237 -8.45 -18.10 -9.73
N GLU A 238 -8.60 -18.20 -8.40
CA GLU A 238 -9.12 -17.16 -7.51
C GLU A 238 -7.98 -16.20 -7.13
N VAL A 239 -7.92 -15.08 -7.82
CA VAL A 239 -6.91 -14.05 -7.55
C VAL A 239 -7.29 -13.24 -6.30
N ILE A 240 -6.34 -13.00 -5.43
CA ILE A 240 -6.53 -12.07 -4.32
C ILE A 240 -6.01 -10.70 -4.78
N VAL A 241 -6.96 -9.77 -4.98
CA VAL A 241 -6.66 -8.36 -5.25
C VAL A 241 -7.05 -7.54 -4.03
N VAL A 242 -6.10 -6.80 -3.49
CA VAL A 242 -6.29 -5.95 -2.33
C VAL A 242 -6.06 -4.51 -2.73
N PRO A 243 -7.12 -3.70 -2.82
CA PRO A 243 -6.95 -2.26 -2.99
C PRO A 243 -6.13 -1.69 -1.85
N SER A 244 -5.23 -0.77 -2.17
CA SER A 244 -4.45 -0.05 -1.15
C SER A 244 -4.97 1.38 -1.09
N PRO A 245 -5.88 1.69 -0.15
CA PRO A 245 -6.46 3.01 -0.04
C PRO A 245 -5.45 4.06 0.38
N VAL A 246 -5.63 5.28 -0.13
CA VAL A 246 -5.00 6.51 0.33
C VAL A 246 -6.10 7.47 0.80
N ALA A 247 -5.86 8.12 1.93
CA ALA A 247 -6.75 9.12 2.52
C ALA A 247 -5.97 10.27 3.15
N ILE A 248 -6.56 11.45 3.19
CA ILE A 248 -6.07 12.58 3.97
C ILE A 248 -6.74 12.51 5.35
N ILE A 249 -5.95 12.63 6.40
CA ILE A 249 -6.46 12.66 7.78
C ILE A 249 -7.14 14.02 8.01
N LYS A 250 -8.32 13.99 8.62
CA LYS A 250 -9.06 15.22 8.95
C LYS A 250 -8.29 16.06 9.97
N GLY A 251 -8.12 17.33 9.65
CA GLY A 251 -7.32 18.24 10.45
C GLY A 251 -5.81 18.11 10.23
N ALA A 252 -5.39 17.56 9.06
CA ALA A 252 -4.00 17.55 8.62
C ALA A 252 -3.38 18.94 8.68
N ASP A 253 -2.19 19.06 9.26
CA ASP A 253 -1.48 20.34 9.38
C ASP A 253 -1.06 20.90 8.01
N ASN A 254 -0.79 20.01 7.06
CA ASN A 254 -0.29 20.33 5.74
C ASN A 254 -1.26 19.87 4.65
N LEU A 255 -2.53 20.29 4.77
CA LEU A 255 -3.62 19.86 3.86
C LEU A 255 -3.27 20.09 2.38
N SER A 256 -2.68 21.25 2.03
CA SER A 256 -2.29 21.55 0.65
C SER A 256 -1.24 20.56 0.13
N ALA A 257 -0.22 20.25 0.91
CA ALA A 257 0.79 19.26 0.55
C ALA A 257 0.21 17.84 0.44
N ALA A 258 -0.71 17.49 1.36
CA ALA A 258 -1.41 16.20 1.33
C ALA A 258 -2.24 16.03 0.06
N GLN A 259 -3.00 17.06 -0.34
CA GLN A 259 -3.77 17.07 -1.60
C GLN A 259 -2.87 16.92 -2.82
N LYS A 260 -1.78 17.70 -2.91
CA LYS A 260 -0.79 17.59 -4.00
C LYS A 260 -0.17 16.20 -4.07
N PHE A 261 0.11 15.57 -2.92
CA PHE A 261 0.66 14.21 -2.89
C PHE A 261 -0.36 13.18 -3.38
N VAL A 262 -1.62 13.26 -2.95
CA VAL A 262 -2.69 12.37 -3.41
C VAL A 262 -2.93 12.54 -4.90
N ASP A 263 -3.00 13.77 -5.41
CA ASP A 263 -3.11 14.04 -6.86
C ASP A 263 -1.94 13.44 -7.63
N PHE A 264 -0.70 13.68 -7.17
CA PHE A 264 0.49 13.12 -7.80
C PHE A 264 0.47 11.59 -7.83
N LEU A 265 0.14 10.95 -6.71
CA LEU A 265 0.12 9.49 -6.57
C LEU A 265 -0.80 8.82 -7.59
N LEU A 266 -1.84 9.51 -8.04
CA LEU A 266 -2.83 9.02 -8.99
C LEU A 266 -2.58 9.47 -10.44
N THR A 267 -1.51 10.23 -10.70
CA THR A 267 -1.08 10.57 -12.06
C THR A 267 -0.57 9.34 -12.81
N LYS A 268 -0.60 9.40 -14.14
CA LYS A 268 -0.02 8.35 -14.99
C LYS A 268 1.44 8.07 -14.62
N GLU A 269 2.25 9.11 -14.43
CA GLU A 269 3.66 8.98 -14.05
C GLU A 269 3.86 8.19 -12.75
N ALA A 270 3.15 8.52 -11.69
CA ALA A 270 3.25 7.80 -10.43
C ALA A 270 2.73 6.35 -10.57
N GLN A 271 1.69 6.15 -11.36
CA GLN A 271 1.15 4.81 -11.61
C GLN A 271 2.07 3.96 -12.52
N GLU A 272 2.85 4.56 -13.41
CA GLU A 272 3.92 3.89 -14.15
C GLU A 272 5.05 3.45 -13.20
N ILE A 273 5.40 4.25 -12.21
CA ILE A 273 6.36 3.85 -11.15
C ILE A 273 5.78 2.67 -10.36
N ILE A 274 4.52 2.76 -9.91
CA ILE A 274 3.83 1.68 -9.19
C ILE A 274 3.85 0.39 -10.00
N ALA A 275 3.52 0.45 -11.29
CA ALA A 275 3.55 -0.70 -12.17
C ALA A 275 4.97 -1.27 -12.37
N SER A 276 5.98 -0.41 -12.51
CA SER A 276 7.38 -0.82 -12.69
C SER A 276 7.98 -1.51 -11.45
N GLU A 277 7.44 -1.23 -10.27
CA GLU A 277 7.79 -1.92 -9.03
C GLU A 277 7.13 -3.30 -8.92
N GLY A 278 6.21 -3.66 -9.84
CA GLY A 278 5.61 -4.98 -9.93
C GLY A 278 4.28 -5.12 -9.17
N THR A 279 3.50 -4.06 -9.07
CA THR A 279 2.14 -4.11 -8.54
C THR A 279 1.15 -3.47 -9.52
N LEU A 280 -0.14 -3.80 -9.42
CA LEU A 280 -1.12 -3.29 -10.38
C LEU A 280 -1.42 -1.80 -10.13
N PRO A 281 -1.38 -0.97 -11.18
CA PRO A 281 -1.84 0.40 -11.12
C PRO A 281 -3.36 0.47 -11.03
N VAL A 282 -3.88 1.62 -10.64
CA VAL A 282 -5.32 1.95 -10.70
C VAL A 282 -5.71 2.68 -11.99
N ARG A 283 -4.88 2.62 -13.02
CA ARG A 283 -5.11 3.24 -14.33
C ARG A 283 -4.99 2.20 -15.44
N ASN A 284 -5.92 2.25 -16.41
CA ASN A 284 -5.92 1.34 -17.57
C ASN A 284 -4.90 1.74 -18.64
N ASP A 285 -4.44 2.98 -18.65
CA ASP A 285 -3.49 3.52 -19.62
C ASP A 285 -2.01 3.33 -19.22
N VAL A 286 -1.77 2.50 -18.19
CA VAL A 286 -0.44 2.15 -17.67
C VAL A 286 -0.10 0.70 -17.98
N LYS A 287 1.10 0.47 -18.53
CA LYS A 287 1.60 -0.86 -18.85
C LYS A 287 2.02 -1.60 -17.58
N LEU A 288 1.60 -2.85 -17.45
CA LEU A 288 1.96 -3.70 -16.31
C LEU A 288 3.42 -4.18 -16.36
N HIS A 289 3.94 -4.57 -15.19
CA HIS A 289 5.22 -5.24 -15.08
C HIS A 289 5.17 -6.59 -15.83
N PRO A 290 6.18 -6.92 -16.67
CA PRO A 290 6.15 -8.12 -17.51
C PRO A 290 6.11 -9.44 -16.72
N ASP A 291 6.63 -9.46 -15.50
CA ASP A 291 6.68 -10.67 -14.67
C ASP A 291 5.41 -10.86 -13.80
N LEU A 292 4.42 -9.98 -13.92
CA LEU A 292 3.11 -10.22 -13.30
C LEU A 292 2.36 -11.28 -14.12
N PRO A 293 1.88 -12.38 -13.50
CA PRO A 293 1.17 -13.43 -14.20
C PRO A 293 -0.30 -13.07 -14.48
N ILE A 294 -0.52 -11.84 -14.95
CA ILE A 294 -1.84 -11.28 -15.31
C ILE A 294 -1.68 -10.28 -16.45
N SER A 295 -2.65 -10.18 -17.35
CA SER A 295 -2.53 -9.34 -18.56
C SER A 295 -2.99 -7.91 -18.36
N SER A 296 -3.91 -7.65 -17.41
CA SER A 296 -4.40 -6.30 -17.10
C SER A 296 -4.91 -6.20 -15.67
N ALA A 297 -5.00 -4.97 -15.15
CA ALA A 297 -5.62 -4.71 -13.85
C ALA A 297 -7.11 -5.10 -13.85
N GLU A 298 -7.81 -4.86 -14.95
CA GLU A 298 -9.22 -5.26 -15.11
C GLU A 298 -9.38 -6.79 -15.07
N GLU A 299 -8.51 -7.56 -15.72
CA GLU A 299 -8.52 -9.02 -15.63
C GLU A 299 -8.32 -9.47 -14.18
N ALA A 300 -7.37 -8.87 -13.46
CA ALA A 300 -7.14 -9.19 -12.07
C ALA A 300 -8.39 -8.94 -11.21
N VAL A 301 -9.02 -7.78 -11.37
CA VAL A 301 -10.27 -7.43 -10.66
C VAL A 301 -11.42 -8.37 -11.03
N LYS A 302 -11.56 -8.74 -12.31
CA LYS A 302 -12.59 -9.69 -12.77
C LYS A 302 -12.42 -11.08 -12.16
N ARG A 303 -11.18 -11.55 -12.03
CA ARG A 303 -10.84 -12.87 -11.44
C ARG A 303 -10.77 -12.82 -9.91
N SER A 304 -10.82 -11.62 -9.30
CA SER A 304 -10.65 -11.50 -7.87
C SER A 304 -11.83 -12.09 -7.09
N ILE A 305 -11.51 -12.64 -5.91
CA ILE A 305 -12.50 -12.96 -4.90
C ILE A 305 -13.22 -11.65 -4.52
N LYS A 306 -14.54 -11.64 -4.65
CA LYS A 306 -15.34 -10.44 -4.36
C LYS A 306 -15.23 -10.04 -2.89
N ILE A 307 -15.01 -8.76 -2.66
CA ILE A 307 -14.84 -8.21 -1.32
C ILE A 307 -16.18 -7.66 -0.82
N ASP A 308 -16.51 -8.03 0.40
CA ASP A 308 -17.57 -7.42 1.20
C ASP A 308 -16.87 -6.64 2.33
N TYR A 309 -16.74 -5.34 2.14
CA TYR A 309 -15.96 -4.50 3.04
C TYR A 309 -16.61 -4.35 4.42
N ASP A 310 -17.95 -4.31 4.49
CA ASP A 310 -18.67 -4.23 5.76
C ASP A 310 -18.49 -5.51 6.58
N ALA A 311 -18.66 -6.68 5.96
CA ALA A 311 -18.39 -7.94 6.61
C ALA A 311 -16.93 -8.06 7.08
N LEU A 312 -15.97 -7.62 6.26
CA LEU A 312 -14.54 -7.64 6.64
C LEU A 312 -14.24 -6.71 7.81
N LYS A 313 -14.85 -5.52 7.84
CA LYS A 313 -14.71 -4.56 8.93
C LYS A 313 -15.25 -5.14 10.23
N ASP A 314 -16.48 -5.64 10.22
CA ASP A 314 -17.18 -6.09 11.43
C ASP A 314 -16.58 -7.39 12.00
N GLN A 315 -16.00 -8.24 11.15
CA GLN A 315 -15.44 -9.53 11.54
C GLN A 315 -13.94 -9.52 11.79
N LYS A 316 -13.27 -8.37 11.67
CA LYS A 316 -11.79 -8.29 11.69
C LYS A 316 -11.20 -8.92 12.95
N GLU A 317 -11.58 -8.46 14.13
CA GLU A 317 -11.01 -8.92 15.39
C GLU A 317 -11.30 -10.40 15.65
N THR A 318 -12.53 -10.83 15.40
CA THR A 318 -12.95 -12.22 15.59
C THR A 318 -12.24 -13.16 14.63
N THR A 319 -12.06 -12.74 13.38
CA THR A 319 -11.32 -13.52 12.36
C THR A 319 -9.85 -13.65 12.74
N ILE A 320 -9.19 -12.56 13.12
CA ILE A 320 -7.77 -12.57 13.55
C ILE A 320 -7.59 -13.47 14.76
N LYS A 321 -8.46 -13.34 15.77
CA LYS A 321 -8.39 -14.16 16.97
C LYS A 321 -8.56 -15.64 16.64
N ARG A 322 -9.64 -16.00 15.94
CA ARG A 322 -9.92 -17.40 15.59
C ARG A 322 -8.81 -18.01 14.72
N PHE A 323 -8.32 -17.29 13.73
CA PHE A 323 -7.17 -17.72 12.91
C PHE A 323 -5.96 -18.04 13.78
N SER A 324 -5.60 -17.12 14.69
CA SER A 324 -4.44 -17.29 15.57
C SER A 324 -4.61 -18.48 16.52
N ASP A 325 -5.79 -18.61 17.12
CA ASP A 325 -6.11 -19.72 18.03
C ASP A 325 -6.04 -21.07 17.30
N THR A 326 -6.61 -21.15 16.08
CA THR A 326 -6.59 -22.38 15.26
C THR A 326 -5.15 -22.79 14.92
N LEU A 327 -4.30 -21.85 14.46
CA LEU A 327 -2.91 -22.18 14.12
C LEU A 327 -2.03 -22.51 15.34
N GLN A 328 -2.39 -22.04 16.54
CA GLN A 328 -1.71 -22.35 17.79
C GLN A 328 -2.26 -23.62 18.47
N GLY A 329 -3.28 -24.27 17.89
CA GLY A 329 -3.93 -25.43 18.48
C GLY A 329 -4.71 -25.13 19.75
N LYS A 330 -5.11 -23.88 19.96
CA LYS A 330 -6.00 -23.47 21.05
C LYS A 330 -7.45 -23.74 20.63
N LYS A 331 -8.19 -24.41 21.48
CA LYS A 331 -9.63 -24.67 21.29
C LYS A 331 -10.47 -23.53 21.88
#